data_e30e4bd6d0322834d1b16dad4ab9346d
#
_entry.id   e30e4bd6d0322834d1b16dad4ab9346d
#
_cell.length_a   1.000
_cell.length_b   1.000
_cell.length_c   1.000
_cell.angle_alpha   90.00
_cell.angle_beta   90.00
_cell.angle_gamma   90.00
#
_symmetry.space_group_name_H-M   'P 1'
#
loop_
_entity.id
_entity.type
_entity.pdbx_description
1 polymer ?
#
loop_
_entity_poly.entity_id
_entity_poly.type
_entity_poly.pdbx_seq_one_letter_code
_entity_poly.pdbx_strand_id
1 'polypeptide(L)'
;MEILELTALELGKKIKAGEITVKEAVQAVIDRAKEVEPVINSYVTLDEAGAFAQAEEIQKKIDAGELTGPLAGVPVAIKDNMCIKEQLTTCSSKILSNFKPTYTAEAVENLKKAGAVIIGKTNMDEFAMGSTTETSYYGPTRNPHNTAHVPGGSSGGSCAAVAAGECFGALGSDTGGSIRQPSSFCGVVGLKPTYGTVSRYGLIAYGSSLDQIGPIAKDVSDCAAFLEAIASHDSKDSTSIDRDDYDFTSALENNAKGLKIGIPKDYMGDGLDPEVRQAVLRAAKVLEENGAVVETFDLGLVKYAIPAYYTIASAEASSNLERFDGVKYGYRTEEYEGLHNMYKKTRSEGFGPEVKRRIMLGSFVLSSGYYDAYYLKALRTKALIKKEFDKAFEYYDIILGPAAPTTAPELGKSLSDPLKMYLGDIYTISVNLAGLPGMTVPVGKDKNGLPIGMQLIGNAFEEKTLIRAAYTYECATGKQYETMADIRKAAADTAAEKEVPGHGKTV
;
A
#
# COMPACT_ATOMS: atom_id res chain seq x y z
N MET A 1 0.25 30.09 0.18
CA MET A 1 0.67 28.66 0.19
C MET A 1 -0.51 27.85 -0.29
N GLU A 2 -0.34 27.07 -1.32
CA GLU A 2 -1.43 26.24 -1.86
C GLU A 2 -1.76 25.13 -0.84
N ILE A 3 -3.04 24.89 -0.56
CA ILE A 3 -3.47 23.90 0.45
C ILE A 3 -2.85 22.53 0.19
N LEU A 4 -2.77 22.11 -1.06
CA LEU A 4 -2.25 20.81 -1.48
C LEU A 4 -0.74 20.62 -1.28
N GLU A 5 0.01 21.69 -1.03
CA GLU A 5 1.46 21.62 -0.70
C GLU A 5 1.71 21.27 0.77
N LEU A 6 0.69 21.39 1.63
CA LEU A 6 0.78 21.03 3.05
C LEU A 6 0.91 19.53 3.23
N THR A 7 1.50 19.13 4.36
CA THR A 7 1.37 17.76 4.89
C THR A 7 0.04 17.58 5.62
N ALA A 8 -0.33 16.36 5.99
CA ALA A 8 -1.56 16.11 6.73
C ALA A 8 -1.55 16.80 8.11
N LEU A 9 -0.42 16.73 8.82
CA LEU A 9 -0.26 17.36 10.13
C LEU A 9 -0.24 18.90 10.03
N GLU A 10 0.40 19.47 9.00
CA GLU A 10 0.38 20.90 8.74
C GLU A 10 -1.04 21.41 8.44
N LEU A 11 -1.79 20.66 7.62
CA LEU A 11 -3.19 20.97 7.33
C LEU A 11 -4.05 20.89 8.59
N GLY A 12 -3.97 19.81 9.37
CA GLY A 12 -4.73 19.64 10.60
C GLY A 12 -4.43 20.76 11.62
N LYS A 13 -3.17 21.21 11.70
CA LYS A 13 -2.79 22.37 12.53
C LYS A 13 -3.47 23.68 12.06
N LYS A 14 -3.49 23.94 10.74
CA LYS A 14 -4.12 25.14 10.17
C LYS A 14 -5.65 25.11 10.29
N ILE A 15 -6.27 23.94 10.16
CA ILE A 15 -7.71 23.77 10.37
C ILE A 15 -8.06 24.11 11.83
N LYS A 16 -7.32 23.56 12.81
CA LYS A 16 -7.54 23.85 14.22
C LYS A 16 -7.27 25.32 14.60
N ALA A 17 -6.38 26.00 13.88
CA ALA A 17 -6.13 27.44 14.06
C ALA A 17 -7.20 28.33 13.38
N GLY A 18 -8.14 27.74 12.63
CA GLY A 18 -9.15 28.49 11.87
C GLY A 18 -8.61 29.21 10.64
N GLU A 19 -7.37 28.88 10.20
CA GLU A 19 -6.74 29.45 9.01
C GLU A 19 -7.29 28.81 7.71
N ILE A 20 -7.74 27.56 7.77
CA ILE A 20 -8.34 26.79 6.68
C ILE A 20 -9.56 26.07 7.26
N THR A 21 -10.68 26.08 6.53
CA THR A 21 -11.85 25.29 6.89
C THR A 21 -11.74 23.85 6.35
N VAL A 22 -12.41 22.90 7.00
CA VAL A 22 -12.47 21.52 6.52
C VAL A 22 -13.05 21.46 5.10
N LYS A 23 -14.04 22.32 4.80
CA LYS A 23 -14.65 22.44 3.47
C LYS A 23 -13.65 22.88 2.41
N GLU A 24 -12.78 23.85 2.70
CA GLU A 24 -11.72 24.30 1.77
C GLU A 24 -10.70 23.19 1.52
N ALA A 25 -10.33 22.42 2.54
CA ALA A 25 -9.43 21.27 2.40
C ALA A 25 -10.04 20.18 1.51
N VAL A 26 -11.32 19.83 1.71
CA VAL A 26 -12.06 18.87 0.88
C VAL A 26 -12.22 19.39 -0.54
N GLN A 27 -12.57 20.67 -0.73
CA GLN A 27 -12.70 21.27 -2.05
C GLN A 27 -11.40 21.16 -2.84
N ALA A 28 -10.26 21.48 -2.20
CA ALA A 28 -8.95 21.45 -2.86
C ALA A 28 -8.61 20.04 -3.40
N VAL A 29 -8.84 18.98 -2.62
CA VAL A 29 -8.56 17.59 -3.06
C VAL A 29 -9.57 17.11 -4.10
N ILE A 30 -10.84 17.47 -4.01
CA ILE A 30 -11.87 17.11 -5.00
C ILE A 30 -11.59 17.80 -6.33
N ASP A 31 -11.25 19.08 -6.33
CA ASP A 31 -10.89 19.81 -7.56
C ASP A 31 -9.64 19.20 -8.21
N ARG A 32 -8.66 18.81 -7.37
CA ARG A 32 -7.46 18.13 -7.85
C ARG A 32 -7.78 16.76 -8.44
N ALA A 33 -8.62 15.96 -7.78
CA ALA A 33 -9.06 14.68 -8.32
C ALA A 33 -9.77 14.86 -9.68
N LYS A 34 -10.69 15.82 -9.80
CA LYS A 34 -11.36 16.12 -11.09
C LYS A 34 -10.39 16.49 -12.20
N GLU A 35 -9.28 17.15 -11.87
CA GLU A 35 -8.24 17.54 -12.84
C GLU A 35 -7.43 16.33 -13.34
N VAL A 36 -7.04 15.40 -12.45
CA VAL A 36 -6.03 14.37 -12.77
C VAL A 36 -6.61 12.96 -12.96
N GLU A 37 -7.75 12.64 -12.37
CA GLU A 37 -8.38 11.32 -12.46
C GLU A 37 -8.64 10.83 -13.90
N PRO A 38 -9.00 11.69 -14.87
CA PRO A 38 -9.13 11.24 -16.25
C PRO A 38 -7.85 10.61 -16.85
N VAL A 39 -6.68 10.88 -16.24
CA VAL A 39 -5.38 10.34 -16.65
C VAL A 39 -4.89 9.30 -15.66
N ILE A 40 -4.93 9.60 -14.35
CA ILE A 40 -4.30 8.76 -13.30
C ILE A 40 -5.14 7.53 -12.98
N ASN A 41 -6.47 7.66 -12.87
CA ASN A 41 -7.41 6.58 -12.50
C ASN A 41 -7.05 5.95 -11.14
N SER A 42 -6.85 6.78 -10.12
CA SER A 42 -6.47 6.36 -8.77
C SER A 42 -7.68 5.92 -7.93
N TYR A 43 -8.89 6.35 -8.27
CA TYR A 43 -10.13 6.03 -7.57
C TYR A 43 -11.04 5.07 -8.36
N VAL A 44 -11.68 4.13 -7.64
CA VAL A 44 -12.85 3.39 -8.11
C VAL A 44 -14.12 4.18 -7.82
N THR A 45 -14.16 4.84 -6.68
CA THR A 45 -15.30 5.66 -6.25
C THR A 45 -14.79 6.92 -5.55
N LEU A 46 -15.13 8.08 -6.08
CA LEU A 46 -14.94 9.38 -5.42
C LEU A 46 -16.28 9.80 -4.83
N ASP A 47 -16.38 9.95 -3.50
CA ASP A 47 -17.61 10.29 -2.77
C ASP A 47 -17.64 11.79 -2.43
N GLU A 48 -17.78 12.63 -3.44
CA GLU A 48 -17.80 14.08 -3.29
C GLU A 48 -18.89 14.55 -2.31
N ALA A 49 -20.11 14.06 -2.49
CA ALA A 49 -21.24 14.46 -1.65
C ALA A 49 -21.06 14.03 -0.18
N GLY A 50 -20.61 12.80 0.04
CA GLY A 50 -20.32 12.29 1.38
C GLY A 50 -19.14 13.01 2.04
N ALA A 51 -18.10 13.37 1.28
CA ALA A 51 -16.96 14.13 1.78
C ALA A 51 -17.36 15.53 2.28
N PHE A 52 -18.19 16.26 1.52
CA PHE A 52 -18.69 17.57 1.96
C PHE A 52 -19.63 17.47 3.17
N ALA A 53 -20.50 16.45 3.23
CA ALA A 53 -21.34 16.23 4.41
C ALA A 53 -20.51 15.93 5.66
N GLN A 54 -19.48 15.09 5.56
CA GLN A 54 -18.52 14.83 6.63
C GLN A 54 -17.77 16.11 7.04
N ALA A 55 -17.35 16.93 6.06
CA ALA A 55 -16.64 18.19 6.32
C ALA A 55 -17.46 19.16 7.18
N GLU A 56 -18.77 19.30 6.90
CA GLU A 56 -19.66 20.16 7.69
C GLU A 56 -19.85 19.64 9.13
N GLU A 57 -19.98 18.32 9.32
CA GLU A 57 -20.13 17.71 10.63
C GLU A 57 -18.83 17.84 11.46
N ILE A 58 -17.70 17.53 10.83
CA ILE A 58 -16.38 17.58 11.48
C ILE A 58 -16.01 19.01 11.85
N GLN A 59 -16.27 20.00 10.97
CA GLN A 59 -16.03 21.40 11.30
C GLN A 59 -16.77 21.83 12.57
N LYS A 60 -18.06 21.48 12.70
CA LYS A 60 -18.86 21.79 13.91
C LYS A 60 -18.24 21.17 15.17
N LYS A 61 -17.72 19.95 15.10
CA LYS A 61 -17.07 19.27 16.23
C LYS A 61 -15.72 19.92 16.58
N ILE A 62 -14.97 20.40 15.58
CA ILE A 62 -13.73 21.15 15.81
C ILE A 62 -14.04 22.49 16.49
N ASP A 63 -15.02 23.24 15.98
CA ASP A 63 -15.44 24.55 16.52
C ASP A 63 -15.99 24.42 17.95
N ALA A 64 -16.62 23.27 18.28
CA ALA A 64 -17.09 22.95 19.63
C ALA A 64 -15.97 22.45 20.58
N GLY A 65 -14.75 22.24 20.08
CA GLY A 65 -13.63 21.66 20.84
C GLY A 65 -13.76 20.16 21.15
N GLU A 66 -14.67 19.45 20.47
CA GLU A 66 -14.87 18.00 20.61
C GLU A 66 -13.83 17.18 19.83
N LEU A 67 -13.32 17.71 18.72
CA LEU A 67 -12.26 17.12 17.91
C LEU A 67 -11.00 17.99 17.97
N THR A 68 -9.97 17.51 18.66
CA THR A 68 -8.70 18.21 18.88
C THR A 68 -7.49 17.49 18.30
N GLY A 69 -7.68 16.26 17.78
CA GLY A 69 -6.63 15.41 17.24
C GLY A 69 -5.92 16.03 16.01
N PRO A 70 -4.70 15.56 15.70
CA PRO A 70 -3.91 16.13 14.61
C PRO A 70 -4.47 15.88 13.21
N LEU A 71 -5.31 14.85 13.04
CA LEU A 71 -5.92 14.47 11.77
C LEU A 71 -7.36 14.97 11.60
N ALA A 72 -7.88 15.78 12.53
CA ALA A 72 -9.23 16.32 12.44
C ALA A 72 -9.38 17.24 11.21
N GLY A 73 -10.31 16.91 10.33
CA GLY A 73 -10.59 17.64 9.09
C GLY A 73 -9.69 17.26 7.90
N VAL A 74 -8.75 16.32 8.06
CA VAL A 74 -7.81 15.93 7.01
C VAL A 74 -8.48 14.98 6.00
N PRO A 75 -8.49 15.29 4.68
CA PRO A 75 -9.01 14.40 3.64
C PRO A 75 -8.11 13.17 3.40
N VAL A 76 -8.70 11.97 3.48
CA VAL A 76 -7.99 10.68 3.33
C VAL A 76 -8.72 9.75 2.38
N ALA A 77 -7.97 8.85 1.72
CA ALA A 77 -8.49 7.85 0.81
C ALA A 77 -8.33 6.43 1.37
N ILE A 78 -9.22 5.52 0.97
CA ILE A 78 -9.28 4.15 1.49
C ILE A 78 -9.17 3.16 0.34
N LYS A 79 -8.22 2.23 0.40
CA LYS A 79 -8.10 1.15 -0.60
C LYS A 79 -9.40 0.36 -0.71
N ASP A 80 -9.80 0.00 -1.92
CA ASP A 80 -11.12 -0.57 -2.20
C ASP A 80 -11.36 -2.02 -1.72
N ASN A 81 -10.46 -2.57 -0.92
CA ASN A 81 -10.67 -3.82 -0.20
C ASN A 81 -11.03 -3.65 1.29
N MET A 82 -11.14 -2.42 1.78
CA MET A 82 -11.62 -2.14 3.14
C MET A 82 -13.09 -1.73 3.10
N CYS A 83 -13.92 -2.45 3.86
CA CYS A 83 -15.36 -2.22 3.94
C CYS A 83 -15.67 -0.84 4.54
N ILE A 84 -16.60 -0.11 3.92
CA ILE A 84 -17.26 1.06 4.49
C ILE A 84 -18.77 0.84 4.35
N LYS A 85 -19.48 0.88 5.46
CA LYS A 85 -20.92 0.61 5.50
C LYS A 85 -21.65 1.42 4.44
N GLU A 86 -22.48 0.73 3.62
CA GLU A 86 -23.32 1.29 2.56
C GLU A 86 -22.59 1.93 1.38
N GLN A 87 -21.25 1.96 1.38
CA GLN A 87 -20.43 2.39 0.24
C GLN A 87 -19.95 1.18 -0.58
N LEU A 88 -19.79 1.35 -1.90
CA LEU A 88 -19.26 0.31 -2.76
C LEU A 88 -17.88 -0.13 -2.25
N THR A 89 -17.65 -1.45 -2.17
CA THR A 89 -16.38 -2.07 -1.83
C THR A 89 -16.18 -3.25 -2.76
N THR A 90 -15.41 -3.03 -3.84
CA THR A 90 -15.39 -3.93 -5.00
C THR A 90 -14.13 -4.78 -5.09
N CYS A 91 -13.08 -4.48 -4.32
CA CYS A 91 -11.73 -5.04 -4.51
C CYS A 91 -11.23 -4.90 -5.95
N SER A 92 -11.66 -3.86 -6.66
CA SER A 92 -11.40 -3.64 -8.09
C SER A 92 -11.78 -4.84 -8.97
N SER A 93 -12.84 -5.57 -8.60
CA SER A 93 -13.33 -6.80 -9.26
C SER A 93 -14.78 -6.70 -9.68
N LYS A 94 -15.10 -7.27 -10.86
CA LYS A 94 -16.48 -7.40 -11.32
C LYS A 94 -17.34 -8.22 -10.36
N ILE A 95 -16.79 -9.23 -9.68
CA ILE A 95 -17.54 -10.10 -8.77
C ILE A 95 -18.15 -9.34 -7.59
N LEU A 96 -17.57 -8.21 -7.17
CA LEU A 96 -18.06 -7.34 -6.10
C LEU A 96 -18.51 -5.96 -6.59
N SER A 97 -18.68 -5.74 -7.89
CA SER A 97 -18.98 -4.42 -8.48
C SER A 97 -20.25 -3.75 -7.96
N ASN A 98 -21.16 -4.51 -7.35
CA ASN A 98 -22.41 -4.03 -6.75
C ASN A 98 -22.47 -4.25 -5.23
N PHE A 99 -21.36 -4.64 -4.59
CA PHE A 99 -21.36 -4.98 -3.16
C PHE A 99 -21.26 -3.72 -2.29
N LYS A 100 -22.21 -3.58 -1.37
CA LYS A 100 -22.23 -2.58 -0.30
C LYS A 100 -22.24 -3.27 1.04
N PRO A 101 -21.15 -3.16 1.84
CA PRO A 101 -21.05 -3.78 3.16
C PRO A 101 -22.08 -3.22 4.14
N THR A 102 -22.47 -4.04 5.12
CA THR A 102 -23.34 -3.64 6.24
C THR A 102 -22.56 -3.15 7.47
N TYR A 103 -21.23 -3.14 7.39
CA TYR A 103 -20.30 -2.73 8.44
C TYR A 103 -19.09 -2.02 7.86
N THR A 104 -18.36 -1.31 8.71
CA THR A 104 -17.12 -0.61 8.36
C THR A 104 -15.92 -1.32 8.96
N ALA A 105 -14.77 -1.30 8.27
CA ALA A 105 -13.50 -1.82 8.77
C ALA A 105 -13.03 -1.01 10.00
N GLU A 106 -12.49 -1.69 11.01
CA GLU A 106 -12.07 -1.04 12.27
C GLU A 106 -11.04 0.07 12.03
N ALA A 107 -10.05 -0.15 11.18
CA ALA A 107 -9.06 0.87 10.81
C ALA A 107 -9.72 2.14 10.24
N VAL A 108 -10.79 2.00 9.46
CA VAL A 108 -11.55 3.13 8.91
C VAL A 108 -12.40 3.81 9.98
N GLU A 109 -13.03 3.03 10.88
CA GLU A 109 -13.76 3.60 12.03
C GLU A 109 -12.83 4.42 12.93
N ASN A 110 -11.60 3.95 13.14
CA ASN A 110 -10.60 4.67 13.92
C ASN A 110 -10.16 5.98 13.25
N LEU A 111 -9.99 6.01 11.91
CA LEU A 111 -9.77 7.26 11.18
C LEU A 111 -10.94 8.25 11.32
N LYS A 112 -12.19 7.75 11.24
CA LYS A 112 -13.38 8.59 11.45
C LYS A 112 -13.43 9.15 12.88
N LYS A 113 -13.09 8.33 13.89
CA LYS A 113 -12.99 8.78 15.29
C LYS A 113 -11.91 9.86 15.45
N ALA A 114 -10.79 9.77 14.71
CA ALA A 114 -9.75 10.80 14.66
C ALA A 114 -10.20 12.08 13.93
N GLY A 115 -11.39 12.08 13.31
CA GLY A 115 -11.94 13.22 12.58
C GLY A 115 -11.43 13.37 11.15
N ALA A 116 -10.81 12.35 10.57
CA ALA A 116 -10.43 12.38 9.15
C ALA A 116 -11.68 12.32 8.24
N VAL A 117 -11.60 13.01 7.09
CA VAL A 117 -12.66 13.01 6.07
C VAL A 117 -12.37 11.95 5.02
N ILE A 118 -13.23 10.94 4.90
CA ILE A 118 -13.08 9.91 3.87
C ILE A 118 -13.62 10.43 2.55
N ILE A 119 -12.76 10.55 1.53
CA ILE A 119 -13.12 11.14 0.24
C ILE A 119 -13.43 10.10 -0.85
N GLY A 120 -13.02 8.84 -0.68
CA GLY A 120 -13.30 7.82 -1.69
C GLY A 120 -12.56 6.51 -1.48
N LYS A 121 -12.77 5.61 -2.46
CA LYS A 121 -12.20 4.26 -2.52
C LYS A 121 -11.20 4.18 -3.67
N THR A 122 -9.94 3.87 -3.35
CA THR A 122 -8.85 3.87 -4.33
C THR A 122 -8.75 2.56 -5.09
N ASN A 123 -8.34 2.67 -6.35
CA ASN A 123 -8.11 1.56 -7.25
C ASN A 123 -6.95 0.65 -6.77
N MET A 124 -6.99 -0.59 -7.18
CA MET A 124 -6.04 -1.62 -6.74
C MET A 124 -5.94 -2.76 -7.75
N ASP A 125 -4.93 -3.60 -7.64
CA ASP A 125 -4.99 -4.90 -8.31
C ASP A 125 -6.16 -5.72 -7.78
N GLU A 126 -6.83 -6.44 -8.65
CA GLU A 126 -8.03 -7.23 -8.31
C GLU A 126 -7.77 -8.15 -7.13
N PHE A 127 -8.56 -8.01 -6.04
CA PHE A 127 -8.41 -8.74 -4.76
C PHE A 127 -7.00 -8.67 -4.16
N ALA A 128 -6.28 -7.58 -4.37
CA ALA A 128 -4.89 -7.39 -3.95
C ALA A 128 -3.90 -8.39 -4.57
N MET A 129 -4.25 -9.01 -5.70
CA MET A 129 -3.47 -10.00 -6.42
C MET A 129 -2.74 -9.40 -7.61
N GLY A 130 -1.66 -8.70 -7.34
CA GLY A 130 -0.81 -8.05 -8.33
C GLY A 130 0.18 -7.09 -7.67
N SER A 131 1.05 -6.50 -8.49
CA SER A 131 2.10 -5.58 -8.06
C SER A 131 2.20 -4.35 -8.98
N THR A 132 1.14 -4.07 -9.80
CA THR A 132 1.18 -3.02 -10.82
C THR A 132 -0.09 -2.18 -10.91
N THR A 133 -1.19 -2.62 -10.32
CA THR A 133 -2.54 -2.02 -10.42
C THR A 133 -3.05 -1.95 -11.86
N GLU A 134 -2.61 -2.93 -12.69
CA GLU A 134 -3.08 -3.13 -14.06
C GLU A 134 -4.22 -4.15 -14.17
N THR A 135 -4.42 -4.99 -13.11
CA THR A 135 -5.40 -6.08 -13.12
C THR A 135 -6.80 -5.64 -12.68
N SER A 136 -6.99 -4.36 -12.37
CA SER A 136 -8.28 -3.79 -11.98
C SER A 136 -9.35 -3.93 -13.07
N TYR A 137 -10.56 -4.33 -12.68
CA TYR A 137 -11.73 -4.31 -13.53
C TYR A 137 -12.08 -2.91 -14.04
N TYR A 138 -11.73 -1.86 -13.30
CA TYR A 138 -11.98 -0.45 -13.62
C TYR A 138 -10.87 0.21 -14.44
N GLY A 139 -9.94 -0.60 -14.95
CA GLY A 139 -8.79 -0.14 -15.73
C GLY A 139 -7.54 0.14 -14.87
N PRO A 140 -6.39 0.30 -15.53
CA PRO A 140 -5.11 0.50 -14.84
C PRO A 140 -5.01 1.88 -14.21
N THR A 141 -4.38 1.96 -13.05
CA THR A 141 -3.88 3.22 -12.48
C THR A 141 -2.52 3.55 -13.09
N ARG A 142 -2.24 4.82 -13.28
CA ARG A 142 -0.98 5.33 -13.84
C ARG A 142 -0.14 6.01 -12.78
N ASN A 143 1.18 5.97 -12.97
CA ASN A 143 2.12 6.64 -12.07
C ASN A 143 2.08 8.16 -12.28
N PRO A 144 1.87 8.98 -11.23
CA PRO A 144 1.83 10.44 -11.37
C PRO A 144 3.13 11.07 -11.86
N HIS A 145 4.28 10.43 -11.60
CA HIS A 145 5.59 10.92 -12.08
C HIS A 145 5.81 10.70 -13.57
N ASN A 146 5.22 9.63 -14.13
CA ASN A 146 5.22 9.36 -15.55
C ASN A 146 4.06 8.40 -15.88
N THR A 147 3.05 8.90 -16.55
CA THR A 147 1.80 8.17 -16.82
C THR A 147 1.91 7.03 -17.86
N ALA A 148 3.08 6.86 -18.47
CA ALA A 148 3.41 5.66 -19.25
C ALA A 148 3.85 4.48 -18.36
N HIS A 149 4.05 4.70 -17.06
CA HIS A 149 4.53 3.72 -16.08
C HIS A 149 3.45 3.33 -15.07
N VAL A 150 3.63 2.15 -14.44
CA VAL A 150 2.74 1.67 -13.40
C VAL A 150 3.00 2.39 -12.06
N PRO A 151 2.00 2.57 -11.19
CA PRO A 151 2.20 3.11 -9.83
C PRO A 151 2.74 2.05 -8.86
N GLY A 152 2.91 0.80 -9.31
CA GLY A 152 3.06 -0.35 -8.43
C GLY A 152 1.72 -0.89 -7.95
N GLY A 153 1.76 -1.84 -7.02
CA GLY A 153 0.56 -2.47 -6.49
C GLY A 153 0.84 -3.47 -5.35
N SER A 154 -0.23 -3.93 -4.78
CA SER A 154 -1.64 -3.77 -5.16
C SER A 154 -2.30 -2.46 -4.66
N SER A 155 -1.67 -1.64 -3.81
CA SER A 155 -2.20 -0.34 -3.34
C SER A 155 -1.79 0.82 -4.26
N GLY A 156 -1.69 0.59 -5.59
CA GLY A 156 -1.22 1.59 -6.54
C GLY A 156 -2.10 2.83 -6.60
N GLY A 157 -3.43 2.67 -6.54
CA GLY A 157 -4.36 3.80 -6.47
C GLY A 157 -4.16 4.65 -5.21
N SER A 158 -3.94 4.02 -4.03
CA SER A 158 -3.67 4.75 -2.78
C SER A 158 -2.37 5.55 -2.85
N CYS A 159 -1.29 4.95 -3.38
CA CYS A 159 -0.01 5.64 -3.54
C CYS A 159 -0.08 6.74 -4.60
N ALA A 160 -0.74 6.48 -5.74
CA ALA A 160 -0.93 7.47 -6.79
C ALA A 160 -1.76 8.66 -6.31
N ALA A 161 -2.85 8.44 -5.57
CA ALA A 161 -3.70 9.50 -5.03
C ALA A 161 -2.91 10.43 -4.08
N VAL A 162 -2.07 9.87 -3.19
CA VAL A 162 -1.21 10.68 -2.30
C VAL A 162 -0.18 11.45 -3.13
N ALA A 163 0.52 10.81 -4.05
CA ALA A 163 1.54 11.44 -4.89
C ALA A 163 0.96 12.53 -5.80
N ALA A 164 -0.23 12.31 -6.36
CA ALA A 164 -0.92 13.29 -7.19
C ALA A 164 -1.56 14.43 -6.39
N GLY A 165 -1.61 14.35 -5.05
CA GLY A 165 -2.24 15.36 -4.19
C GLY A 165 -3.76 15.29 -4.18
N GLU A 166 -4.33 14.15 -4.51
CA GLU A 166 -5.78 13.90 -4.47
C GLU A 166 -6.27 13.57 -3.05
N CYS A 167 -5.36 13.37 -2.11
CA CYS A 167 -5.60 13.23 -0.67
C CYS A 167 -4.32 13.54 0.12
N PHE A 168 -4.44 13.74 1.43
CA PHE A 168 -3.28 14.00 2.30
C PHE A 168 -2.67 12.73 2.87
N GLY A 169 -3.39 11.64 2.84
CA GLY A 169 -2.93 10.31 3.20
C GLY A 169 -3.92 9.27 2.75
N ALA A 170 -3.50 8.01 2.71
CA ALA A 170 -4.35 6.90 2.32
C ALA A 170 -4.08 5.65 3.16
N LEU A 171 -5.08 4.77 3.26
CA LEU A 171 -4.84 3.41 3.73
C LEU A 171 -4.60 2.47 2.55
N GLY A 172 -3.59 1.63 2.71
CA GLY A 172 -3.30 0.49 1.85
C GLY A 172 -3.42 -0.83 2.59
N SER A 173 -3.25 -1.93 1.86
CA SER A 173 -3.05 -3.27 2.44
C SER A 173 -1.82 -3.93 1.82
N ASP A 174 -1.10 -4.72 2.61
CA ASP A 174 0.17 -5.32 2.23
C ASP A 174 0.17 -6.80 2.61
N THR A 175 0.19 -7.65 1.61
CA THR A 175 0.25 -9.10 1.75
C THR A 175 1.63 -9.65 1.39
N GLY A 176 2.34 -8.96 0.48
CA GLY A 176 3.68 -9.33 0.02
C GLY A 176 4.53 -8.14 -0.43
N GLY A 177 4.13 -6.91 -0.05
CA GLY A 177 4.80 -5.67 -0.47
C GLY A 177 3.85 -4.59 -0.96
N SER A 178 2.54 -4.85 -0.93
CA SER A 178 1.53 -4.04 -1.61
C SER A 178 1.24 -2.65 -1.01
N ILE A 179 1.93 -2.22 0.04
CA ILE A 179 2.09 -0.84 0.50
C ILE A 179 3.48 -0.34 0.10
N ARG A 180 4.52 -1.11 0.43
CA ARG A 180 5.92 -0.70 0.39
C ARG A 180 6.45 -0.52 -1.03
N GLN A 181 6.16 -1.47 -1.94
CA GLN A 181 6.60 -1.41 -3.32
C GLN A 181 5.93 -0.24 -4.08
N PRO A 182 4.58 -0.05 -4.07
CA PRO A 182 3.97 1.08 -4.76
C PRO A 182 4.34 2.43 -4.13
N SER A 183 4.63 2.50 -2.81
CA SER A 183 5.18 3.72 -2.19
C SER A 183 6.54 4.09 -2.77
N SER A 184 7.41 3.10 -3.03
CA SER A 184 8.68 3.33 -3.73
C SER A 184 8.48 3.89 -5.13
N PHE A 185 7.55 3.33 -5.90
CA PHE A 185 7.31 3.73 -7.29
C PHE A 185 6.62 5.08 -7.43
N CYS A 186 5.81 5.47 -6.43
CA CYS A 186 5.12 6.76 -6.40
C CYS A 186 5.85 7.84 -5.60
N GLY A 187 7.03 7.54 -5.02
CA GLY A 187 7.81 8.52 -4.27
C GLY A 187 7.12 9.04 -3.00
N VAL A 188 6.39 8.18 -2.31
CA VAL A 188 5.68 8.46 -1.06
C VAL A 188 6.17 7.54 0.06
N VAL A 189 5.85 7.88 1.31
CA VAL A 189 6.17 7.05 2.47
C VAL A 189 5.04 6.04 2.71
N GLY A 190 5.41 4.77 2.89
CA GLY A 190 4.44 3.72 3.21
C GLY A 190 4.94 2.80 4.30
N LEU A 191 4.10 2.50 5.28
CA LEU A 191 4.44 1.64 6.40
C LEU A 191 3.47 0.45 6.50
N LYS A 192 4.02 -0.75 6.41
CA LYS A 192 3.35 -1.98 6.81
C LYS A 192 3.73 -2.29 8.25
N PRO A 193 2.81 -2.18 9.22
CA PRO A 193 3.15 -2.52 10.61
C PRO A 193 3.33 -4.03 10.79
N THR A 194 3.74 -4.43 11.97
CA THR A 194 3.77 -5.83 12.42
C THR A 194 2.39 -6.46 12.27
N TYR A 195 2.36 -7.72 11.84
CA TYR A 195 1.11 -8.47 11.73
C TYR A 195 0.34 -8.47 13.06
N GLY A 196 -0.91 -7.99 13.02
CA GLY A 196 -1.77 -7.87 14.20
C GLY A 196 -1.74 -6.52 14.92
N THR A 197 -0.88 -5.55 14.53
CA THR A 197 -0.86 -4.20 15.10
C THR A 197 -2.11 -3.39 14.71
N VAL A 198 -2.63 -3.56 13.50
CA VAL A 198 -3.88 -2.95 13.02
C VAL A 198 -4.89 -4.05 12.77
N SER A 199 -6.12 -3.89 13.28
CA SER A 199 -7.20 -4.84 13.07
C SER A 199 -7.48 -5.04 11.59
N ARG A 200 -7.70 -6.30 11.20
CA ARG A 200 -8.14 -6.70 9.85
C ARG A 200 -9.64 -6.89 9.74
N TYR A 201 -10.40 -6.61 10.80
CA TYR A 201 -11.86 -6.63 10.72
C TYR A 201 -12.35 -5.66 9.65
N GLY A 202 -13.09 -6.19 8.67
CA GLY A 202 -13.58 -5.42 7.53
C GLY A 202 -12.60 -5.27 6.37
N LEU A 203 -11.39 -5.85 6.46
CA LEU A 203 -10.51 -6.05 5.30
C LEU A 203 -10.96 -7.31 4.55
N ILE A 204 -11.25 -7.18 3.26
CA ILE A 204 -11.54 -8.35 2.41
C ILE A 204 -10.23 -9.11 2.20
N ALA A 205 -10.20 -10.36 2.67
CA ALA A 205 -8.98 -11.14 2.77
C ALA A 205 -8.47 -11.65 1.42
N TYR A 206 -7.15 -11.49 1.20
CA TYR A 206 -6.39 -12.21 0.21
C TYR A 206 -5.63 -13.38 0.86
N GLY A 207 -4.63 -13.10 1.69
CA GLY A 207 -3.83 -14.07 2.43
C GLY A 207 -3.97 -13.87 3.94
N SER A 208 -4.84 -14.63 4.59
CA SER A 208 -5.24 -14.41 5.99
C SER A 208 -4.08 -14.42 6.98
N SER A 209 -3.00 -15.16 6.69
CA SER A 209 -1.80 -15.22 7.53
C SER A 209 -0.72 -14.18 7.19
N LEU A 210 -1.01 -13.25 6.26
CA LEU A 210 -0.05 -12.32 5.67
C LEU A 210 -0.57 -10.87 5.59
N ASP A 211 -1.88 -10.69 5.32
CA ASP A 211 -2.49 -9.38 5.09
C ASP A 211 -2.32 -8.45 6.28
N GLN A 212 -1.96 -7.19 6.02
CA GLN A 212 -1.91 -6.13 7.02
C GLN A 212 -2.33 -4.79 6.40
N ILE A 213 -3.13 -4.00 7.13
CA ILE A 213 -3.46 -2.61 6.79
C ILE A 213 -2.33 -1.70 7.28
N GLY A 214 -2.03 -0.67 6.50
CA GLY A 214 -1.08 0.36 6.91
C GLY A 214 -1.23 1.66 6.15
N PRO A 215 -0.64 2.75 6.67
CA PRO A 215 -0.73 4.09 6.10
C PRO A 215 0.22 4.31 4.93
N ILE A 216 -0.18 5.25 4.08
CA ILE A 216 0.58 5.84 2.99
C ILE A 216 0.45 7.36 3.12
N ALA A 217 1.55 8.09 3.12
CA ALA A 217 1.57 9.53 3.34
C ALA A 217 2.72 10.22 2.59
N LYS A 218 2.73 11.55 2.58
CA LYS A 218 3.78 12.34 1.92
C LYS A 218 5.12 12.25 2.65
N ASP A 219 5.10 12.20 3.98
CA ASP A 219 6.28 12.19 4.82
C ASP A 219 6.18 11.21 5.99
N VAL A 220 7.28 11.04 6.71
CA VAL A 220 7.40 10.11 7.84
C VAL A 220 6.50 10.53 9.01
N SER A 221 6.36 11.82 9.27
CA SER A 221 5.57 12.34 10.38
C SER A 221 4.08 12.07 10.18
N ASP A 222 3.57 12.33 8.99
CA ASP A 222 2.18 12.02 8.62
C ASP A 222 1.93 10.51 8.69
N CYS A 223 2.87 9.70 8.16
CA CYS A 223 2.76 8.25 8.17
C CYS A 223 2.68 7.69 9.60
N ALA A 224 3.48 8.22 10.53
CA ALA A 224 3.44 7.86 11.95
C ALA A 224 2.10 8.25 12.60
N ALA A 225 1.59 9.45 12.32
CA ALA A 225 0.32 9.91 12.86
C ALA A 225 -0.87 9.10 12.33
N PHE A 226 -0.87 8.71 11.06
CA PHE A 226 -1.88 7.83 10.51
C PHE A 226 -1.81 6.42 11.14
N LEU A 227 -0.61 5.86 11.35
CA LEU A 227 -0.47 4.57 12.02
C LEU A 227 -1.01 4.64 13.46
N GLU A 228 -0.65 5.68 14.20
CA GLU A 228 -1.16 5.92 15.56
C GLU A 228 -2.68 6.00 15.61
N ALA A 229 -3.30 6.63 14.61
CA ALA A 229 -4.75 6.74 14.53
C ALA A 229 -5.47 5.42 14.24
N ILE A 230 -4.86 4.49 13.47
CA ILE A 230 -5.53 3.26 13.03
C ILE A 230 -5.16 2.03 13.86
N ALA A 231 -4.05 2.07 14.61
CA ALA A 231 -3.59 0.95 15.42
C ALA A 231 -4.42 0.82 16.70
N SER A 232 -4.93 -0.37 16.97
CA SER A 232 -5.69 -0.68 18.17
C SER A 232 -5.90 -2.17 18.32
N HIS A 233 -6.11 -2.62 19.57
CA HIS A 233 -6.69 -3.94 19.81
C HIS A 233 -8.16 -3.96 19.40
N ASP A 234 -8.58 -5.05 18.74
CA ASP A 234 -9.96 -5.27 18.32
C ASP A 234 -10.40 -6.70 18.58
N SER A 235 -11.35 -6.89 19.49
CA SER A 235 -11.90 -8.20 19.83
C SER A 235 -12.63 -8.91 18.68
N LYS A 236 -12.95 -8.20 17.60
CA LYS A 236 -13.56 -8.76 16.36
C LYS A 236 -12.53 -9.42 15.45
N ASP A 237 -11.24 -9.16 15.65
CA ASP A 237 -10.12 -9.79 14.94
C ASP A 237 -9.25 -10.58 15.92
N SER A 238 -9.35 -11.90 15.89
CA SER A 238 -8.57 -12.79 16.77
C SER A 238 -7.06 -12.71 16.59
N THR A 239 -6.58 -12.06 15.53
CA THR A 239 -5.15 -11.83 15.27
C THR A 239 -4.68 -10.45 15.73
N SER A 240 -5.59 -9.58 16.15
CA SER A 240 -5.28 -8.27 16.70
C SER A 240 -4.57 -8.42 18.06
N ILE A 241 -3.42 -7.81 18.21
CA ILE A 241 -2.59 -7.91 19.42
C ILE A 241 -2.99 -6.81 20.38
N ASP A 242 -3.11 -7.18 21.67
CA ASP A 242 -3.32 -6.23 22.76
C ASP A 242 -1.98 -5.72 23.27
N ARG A 243 -1.74 -4.41 23.14
CA ARG A 243 -0.51 -3.72 23.54
C ARG A 243 -0.82 -2.28 23.92
N ASP A 244 0.06 -1.67 24.73
CA ASP A 244 -0.16 -0.32 25.29
C ASP A 244 0.63 0.79 24.57
N ASP A 245 1.51 0.44 23.61
CA ASP A 245 2.50 1.36 23.01
C ASP A 245 2.17 1.77 21.57
N TYR A 246 0.97 2.30 21.35
CA TYR A 246 0.53 2.80 20.05
C TYR A 246 0.92 4.26 19.76
N ASP A 247 1.69 4.92 20.62
CA ASP A 247 2.15 6.31 20.49
C ASP A 247 3.33 6.44 19.51
N PHE A 248 3.08 6.14 18.24
CA PHE A 248 4.12 6.09 17.19
C PHE A 248 4.73 7.45 16.88
N THR A 249 4.00 8.55 17.07
CA THR A 249 4.51 9.91 16.88
C THR A 249 5.58 10.30 17.91
N SER A 250 5.65 9.61 19.05
CA SER A 250 6.73 9.79 20.03
C SER A 250 8.12 9.41 19.49
N ALA A 251 8.16 8.61 18.42
CA ALA A 251 9.39 8.17 17.77
C ALA A 251 9.93 9.16 16.70
N LEU A 252 9.29 10.30 16.50
CA LEU A 252 9.76 11.36 15.59
C LEU A 252 10.95 12.12 16.20
N GLU A 253 12.05 11.39 16.40
CA GLU A 253 13.32 11.87 16.92
C GLU A 253 14.38 11.91 15.83
N ASN A 254 14.96 13.08 15.59
CA ASN A 254 16.08 13.22 14.66
C ASN A 254 17.39 12.74 15.30
N ASN A 255 17.51 11.45 15.48
CA ASN A 255 18.67 10.82 16.13
C ASN A 255 18.84 9.35 15.74
N ALA A 256 19.76 9.03 14.83
CA ALA A 256 20.13 7.66 14.49
C ALA A 256 21.26 7.09 15.35
N LYS A 257 21.77 7.85 16.33
CA LYS A 257 22.93 7.43 17.14
C LYS A 257 22.68 6.10 17.86
N GLY A 258 23.58 5.17 17.65
CA GLY A 258 23.58 3.86 18.27
C GLY A 258 22.71 2.82 17.58
N LEU A 259 21.93 3.19 16.56
CA LEU A 259 21.21 2.22 15.74
C LEU A 259 22.20 1.36 14.94
N LYS A 260 22.02 0.04 15.00
CA LYS A 260 22.77 -0.92 14.21
C LYS A 260 21.92 -1.34 13.00
N ILE A 261 22.42 -1.04 11.80
CA ILE A 261 21.73 -1.27 10.55
C ILE A 261 22.47 -2.34 9.75
N GLY A 262 21.82 -3.46 9.48
CA GLY A 262 22.34 -4.54 8.64
C GLY A 262 21.84 -4.43 7.21
N ILE A 263 22.74 -4.52 6.22
CA ILE A 263 22.40 -4.62 4.81
C ILE A 263 22.65 -6.05 4.33
N PRO A 264 21.61 -6.83 3.98
CA PRO A 264 21.80 -8.17 3.45
C PRO A 264 22.55 -8.14 2.10
N LYS A 265 23.62 -8.93 1.98
CA LYS A 265 24.37 -9.06 0.72
C LYS A 265 23.45 -9.58 -0.40
N ASP A 266 22.52 -10.49 -0.07
CA ASP A 266 21.55 -11.03 -1.01
C ASP A 266 20.63 -9.95 -1.62
N TYR A 267 20.39 -8.82 -0.90
CA TYR A 267 19.61 -7.71 -1.41
C TYR A 267 20.38 -6.81 -2.37
N MET A 268 21.71 -6.91 -2.39
CA MET A 268 22.62 -6.12 -3.22
C MET A 268 23.24 -6.93 -4.37
N GLY A 269 22.67 -8.12 -4.67
CA GLY A 269 23.16 -9.04 -5.68
C GLY A 269 22.84 -8.66 -7.12
N ASP A 270 23.10 -9.62 -8.03
CA ASP A 270 22.75 -9.50 -9.44
C ASP A 270 21.22 -9.41 -9.63
N GLY A 271 20.78 -8.59 -10.57
CA GLY A 271 19.35 -8.32 -10.81
C GLY A 271 18.81 -7.07 -10.13
N LEU A 272 19.54 -6.46 -9.21
CA LEU A 272 19.24 -5.13 -8.69
C LEU A 272 19.80 -4.06 -9.64
N ASP A 273 18.93 -3.14 -10.06
CA ASP A 273 19.31 -2.01 -10.91
C ASP A 273 20.43 -1.19 -10.24
N PRO A 274 21.50 -0.85 -10.99
CA PRO A 274 22.65 -0.10 -10.43
C PRO A 274 22.26 1.27 -9.85
N GLU A 275 21.30 1.98 -10.43
CA GLU A 275 20.85 3.28 -9.92
C GLU A 275 20.10 3.11 -8.58
N VAL A 276 19.23 2.08 -8.48
CA VAL A 276 18.56 1.71 -7.22
C VAL A 276 19.58 1.33 -6.15
N ARG A 277 20.57 0.46 -6.48
CA ARG A 277 21.64 0.07 -5.57
C ARG A 277 22.38 1.29 -5.01
N GLN A 278 22.79 2.19 -5.89
CA GLN A 278 23.53 3.40 -5.49
C GLN A 278 22.69 4.33 -4.61
N ALA A 279 21.42 4.52 -4.93
CA ALA A 279 20.52 5.35 -4.14
C ALA A 279 20.34 4.80 -2.72
N VAL A 280 20.10 3.49 -2.58
CA VAL A 280 19.96 2.82 -1.29
C VAL A 280 21.25 2.87 -0.47
N LEU A 281 22.41 2.67 -1.09
CA LEU A 281 23.69 2.76 -0.38
C LEU A 281 24.01 4.20 0.04
N ARG A 282 23.64 5.22 -0.76
CA ARG A 282 23.75 6.62 -0.33
C ARG A 282 22.87 6.91 0.87
N ALA A 283 21.64 6.38 0.89
CA ALA A 283 20.72 6.56 2.02
C ALA A 283 21.27 5.90 3.30
N ALA A 284 21.83 4.70 3.18
CA ALA A 284 22.51 4.04 4.31
C ALA A 284 23.67 4.88 4.85
N LYS A 285 24.45 5.50 3.95
CA LYS A 285 25.56 6.39 4.35
C LYS A 285 25.07 7.65 5.08
N VAL A 286 23.94 8.23 4.67
CA VAL A 286 23.33 9.36 5.40
C VAL A 286 22.98 8.96 6.83
N LEU A 287 22.42 7.76 7.04
CA LEU A 287 22.13 7.27 8.40
C LEU A 287 23.40 7.03 9.21
N GLU A 288 24.47 6.52 8.59
CA GLU A 288 25.78 6.35 9.21
C GLU A 288 26.39 7.70 9.63
N GLU A 289 26.33 8.72 8.76
CA GLU A 289 26.79 10.09 9.06
C GLU A 289 25.96 10.74 10.19
N ASN A 290 24.74 10.27 10.44
CA ASN A 290 23.89 10.69 11.55
C ASN A 290 23.99 9.76 12.79
N GLY A 291 25.01 8.91 12.84
CA GLY A 291 25.41 8.17 14.04
C GLY A 291 24.98 6.72 14.12
N ALA A 292 24.34 6.17 13.09
CA ALA A 292 24.09 4.74 12.99
C ALA A 292 25.39 3.97 12.68
N VAL A 293 25.40 2.69 13.02
CA VAL A 293 26.47 1.74 12.60
C VAL A 293 25.89 0.90 11.46
N VAL A 294 26.50 0.95 10.28
CA VAL A 294 26.01 0.23 9.09
C VAL A 294 27.00 -0.90 8.71
N GLU A 295 26.49 -2.12 8.61
CA GLU A 295 27.27 -3.31 8.28
C GLU A 295 26.55 -4.15 7.21
N THR A 296 27.32 -4.95 6.47
CA THR A 296 26.77 -5.96 5.55
C THR A 296 26.80 -7.35 6.16
N PHE A 297 25.78 -8.16 5.92
CA PHE A 297 25.68 -9.51 6.45
C PHE A 297 24.99 -10.48 5.47
N ASP A 298 25.00 -11.78 5.78
CA ASP A 298 24.32 -12.81 5.01
C ASP A 298 23.00 -13.17 5.68
N LEU A 299 21.84 -12.83 5.06
CA LEU A 299 20.52 -13.10 5.64
C LEU A 299 20.08 -14.56 5.45
N GLY A 300 20.49 -15.19 4.33
CA GLY A 300 20.11 -16.56 4.00
C GLY A 300 18.62 -16.74 3.62
N LEU A 301 18.32 -17.86 2.98
CA LEU A 301 16.96 -18.32 2.64
C LEU A 301 16.06 -17.37 1.82
N VAL A 302 16.50 -16.14 1.50
CA VAL A 302 15.72 -15.13 0.73
C VAL A 302 15.26 -15.70 -0.61
N LYS A 303 16.09 -16.49 -1.29
CA LYS A 303 15.76 -17.17 -2.56
C LYS A 303 14.53 -18.09 -2.50
N TYR A 304 14.13 -18.53 -1.32
CA TYR A 304 12.95 -19.38 -1.12
C TYR A 304 11.70 -18.59 -0.76
N ALA A 305 11.78 -17.28 -0.57
CA ALA A 305 10.66 -16.44 -0.16
C ALA A 305 9.55 -16.42 -1.23
N ILE A 306 9.91 -16.21 -2.50
CA ILE A 306 8.94 -16.16 -3.60
C ILE A 306 8.13 -17.47 -3.71
N PRO A 307 8.74 -18.67 -3.88
CA PRO A 307 7.96 -19.89 -4.00
C PRO A 307 7.15 -20.22 -2.74
N ALA A 308 7.66 -19.92 -1.54
CA ALA A 308 6.91 -20.13 -0.30
C ALA A 308 5.69 -19.21 -0.23
N TYR A 309 5.87 -17.92 -0.53
CA TYR A 309 4.80 -16.93 -0.52
C TYR A 309 3.68 -17.28 -1.49
N TYR A 310 4.00 -17.48 -2.77
CA TYR A 310 2.95 -17.74 -3.77
C TYR A 310 2.21 -19.05 -3.53
N THR A 311 2.85 -20.04 -2.94
CA THR A 311 2.20 -21.28 -2.50
C THR A 311 1.20 -21.00 -1.37
N ILE A 312 1.61 -20.33 -0.30
CA ILE A 312 0.77 -20.01 0.86
C ILE A 312 -0.35 -19.05 0.46
N ALA A 313 0.00 -17.94 -0.18
CA ALA A 313 -0.96 -16.91 -0.54
C ALA A 313 -2.04 -17.44 -1.52
N SER A 314 -1.65 -18.27 -2.50
CA SER A 314 -2.62 -18.87 -3.42
C SER A 314 -3.52 -19.89 -2.71
N ALA A 315 -2.97 -20.68 -1.79
CA ALA A 315 -3.76 -21.62 -0.98
C ALA A 315 -4.82 -20.88 -0.14
N GLU A 316 -4.41 -19.83 0.57
CA GLU A 316 -5.30 -19.01 1.38
C GLU A 316 -6.32 -18.25 0.52
N ALA A 317 -5.91 -17.71 -0.63
CA ALA A 317 -6.80 -17.06 -1.59
C ALA A 317 -7.89 -18.01 -2.09
N SER A 318 -7.56 -19.26 -2.44
CA SER A 318 -8.54 -20.21 -2.92
C SER A 318 -9.64 -20.48 -1.90
N SER A 319 -9.31 -20.52 -0.61
CA SER A 319 -10.27 -20.65 0.49
C SER A 319 -11.02 -19.33 0.76
N ASN A 320 -10.31 -18.19 0.80
CA ASN A 320 -10.93 -16.90 1.10
C ASN A 320 -11.93 -16.45 0.03
N LEU A 321 -11.66 -16.75 -1.24
CA LEU A 321 -12.51 -16.31 -2.35
C LEU A 321 -13.63 -17.33 -2.70
N GLU A 322 -13.73 -18.46 -2.02
CA GLU A 322 -14.82 -19.44 -2.24
C GLU A 322 -16.21 -18.85 -1.99
N ARG A 323 -16.30 -17.91 -1.05
CA ARG A 323 -17.56 -17.23 -0.63
C ARG A 323 -18.17 -16.31 -1.69
N PHE A 324 -17.41 -15.92 -2.71
CA PHE A 324 -17.87 -15.02 -3.77
C PHE A 324 -18.46 -15.87 -4.93
N ASP A 325 -19.74 -16.18 -4.81
CA ASP A 325 -20.47 -17.10 -5.70
C ASP A 325 -21.69 -16.44 -6.39
N GLY A 326 -21.97 -15.16 -6.07
CA GLY A 326 -23.11 -14.43 -6.59
C GLY A 326 -24.48 -14.84 -6.04
N VAL A 327 -24.54 -15.65 -4.96
CA VAL A 327 -25.81 -16.11 -4.38
C VAL A 327 -26.39 -15.10 -3.39
N LYS A 328 -25.60 -14.68 -2.40
CA LYS A 328 -26.06 -13.75 -1.35
C LYS A 328 -25.80 -12.28 -1.70
N TYR A 329 -24.71 -12.00 -2.41
CA TYR A 329 -24.25 -10.66 -2.80
C TYR A 329 -23.28 -10.76 -3.98
N GLY A 330 -22.93 -9.62 -4.56
CA GLY A 330 -22.00 -9.53 -5.67
C GLY A 330 -22.67 -9.78 -7.03
N TYR A 331 -21.83 -9.80 -8.06
CA TYR A 331 -22.22 -10.10 -9.42
C TYR A 331 -22.73 -11.53 -9.55
N ARG A 332 -23.84 -11.70 -10.28
CA ARG A 332 -24.37 -13.01 -10.72
C ARG A 332 -24.54 -12.97 -12.24
N THR A 333 -24.13 -14.05 -12.93
CA THR A 333 -24.44 -14.20 -14.36
C THR A 333 -25.96 -14.15 -14.59
N GLU A 334 -26.37 -13.51 -15.67
CA GLU A 334 -27.80 -13.36 -16.01
C GLU A 334 -28.35 -14.63 -16.67
N GLU A 335 -27.52 -15.34 -17.45
CA GLU A 335 -27.90 -16.49 -18.24
C GLU A 335 -27.26 -17.78 -17.69
N TYR A 336 -28.04 -18.68 -17.14
CA TYR A 336 -27.55 -19.97 -16.65
C TYR A 336 -28.61 -21.06 -16.66
N GLU A 337 -28.18 -22.31 -16.76
CA GLU A 337 -29.01 -23.51 -16.66
C GLU A 337 -28.66 -24.30 -15.40
N GLY A 338 -29.49 -24.21 -14.37
CA GLY A 338 -29.29 -24.88 -13.09
C GLY A 338 -28.14 -24.30 -12.24
N LEU A 339 -28.10 -24.71 -10.98
CA LEU A 339 -27.27 -24.11 -9.93
C LEU A 339 -25.76 -24.25 -10.23
N HIS A 340 -25.31 -25.40 -10.69
CA HIS A 340 -23.90 -25.63 -10.98
C HIS A 340 -23.38 -24.73 -12.10
N ASN A 341 -24.17 -24.54 -13.15
CA ASN A 341 -23.82 -23.66 -14.26
C ASN A 341 -23.82 -22.19 -13.83
N MET A 342 -24.74 -21.79 -12.95
CA MET A 342 -24.76 -20.45 -12.35
C MET A 342 -23.44 -20.14 -11.61
N TYR A 343 -22.99 -21.01 -10.70
CA TYR A 343 -21.72 -20.84 -10.00
C TYR A 343 -20.53 -20.75 -10.97
N LYS A 344 -20.46 -21.66 -11.92
CA LYS A 344 -19.37 -21.72 -12.90
C LYS A 344 -19.29 -20.44 -13.73
N LYS A 345 -20.41 -20.01 -14.31
CA LYS A 345 -20.46 -18.79 -15.14
C LYS A 345 -20.18 -17.53 -14.32
N THR A 346 -20.86 -17.37 -13.17
CA THR A 346 -20.65 -16.21 -12.28
C THR A 346 -19.18 -16.00 -11.93
N ARG A 347 -18.50 -17.05 -11.49
CA ARG A 347 -17.07 -16.97 -11.13
C ARG A 347 -16.16 -16.81 -12.33
N SER A 348 -16.48 -17.43 -13.47
CA SER A 348 -15.70 -17.26 -14.71
C SER A 348 -15.78 -15.86 -15.28
N GLU A 349 -16.93 -15.20 -15.19
CA GLU A 349 -17.18 -13.85 -15.69
C GLU A 349 -16.80 -12.77 -14.68
N GLY A 350 -16.93 -13.07 -13.39
CA GLY A 350 -16.74 -12.13 -12.28
C GLY A 350 -15.29 -11.95 -11.86
N PHE A 351 -14.44 -12.97 -11.99
CA PHE A 351 -13.02 -12.89 -11.66
C PHE A 351 -12.14 -12.69 -12.89
N GLY A 352 -11.13 -11.84 -12.74
CA GLY A 352 -10.08 -11.63 -13.74
C GLY A 352 -9.09 -12.81 -13.87
N PRO A 353 -8.23 -12.76 -14.88
CA PRO A 353 -7.31 -13.87 -15.20
C PRO A 353 -6.33 -14.22 -14.07
N GLU A 354 -5.75 -13.22 -13.40
CA GLU A 354 -4.76 -13.45 -12.34
C GLU A 354 -5.41 -14.07 -11.10
N VAL A 355 -6.58 -13.59 -10.68
CA VAL A 355 -7.32 -14.15 -9.56
C VAL A 355 -7.70 -15.61 -9.83
N LYS A 356 -8.19 -15.92 -11.03
CA LYS A 356 -8.50 -17.29 -11.45
C LYS A 356 -7.26 -18.19 -11.39
N ARG A 357 -6.10 -17.70 -11.86
CA ARG A 357 -4.82 -18.43 -11.81
C ARG A 357 -4.45 -18.81 -10.37
N ARG A 358 -4.54 -17.84 -9.43
CA ARG A 358 -4.19 -18.07 -8.02
C ARG A 358 -5.19 -18.97 -7.31
N ILE A 359 -6.49 -18.88 -7.61
CA ILE A 359 -7.50 -19.81 -7.09
C ILE A 359 -7.21 -21.25 -7.56
N MET A 360 -6.89 -21.42 -8.85
CA MET A 360 -6.56 -22.76 -9.39
C MET A 360 -5.28 -23.32 -8.78
N LEU A 361 -4.23 -22.52 -8.69
CA LEU A 361 -2.96 -22.89 -8.05
C LEU A 361 -3.18 -23.26 -6.57
N GLY A 362 -3.96 -22.46 -5.84
CA GLY A 362 -4.29 -22.71 -4.44
C GLY A 362 -5.05 -24.02 -4.25
N SER A 363 -6.07 -24.26 -5.07
CA SER A 363 -6.81 -25.52 -5.06
C SER A 363 -5.93 -26.74 -5.36
N PHE A 364 -4.97 -26.59 -6.27
CA PHE A 364 -4.00 -27.63 -6.60
C PHE A 364 -3.08 -27.94 -5.40
N VAL A 365 -2.45 -26.92 -4.79
CA VAL A 365 -1.49 -27.16 -3.69
C VAL A 365 -2.17 -27.64 -2.40
N LEU A 366 -3.47 -27.42 -2.24
CA LEU A 366 -4.28 -27.95 -1.13
C LEU A 366 -4.88 -29.33 -1.41
N SER A 367 -4.78 -29.86 -2.64
CA SER A 367 -5.38 -31.13 -3.00
C SER A 367 -4.64 -32.34 -2.39
N SER A 368 -5.36 -33.45 -2.26
CA SER A 368 -4.80 -34.71 -1.76
C SER A 368 -3.58 -35.14 -2.57
N GLY A 369 -2.49 -35.49 -1.90
CA GLY A 369 -1.21 -35.88 -2.50
C GLY A 369 -0.24 -34.69 -2.74
N TYR A 370 -0.71 -33.46 -2.77
CA TYR A 370 0.14 -32.27 -2.96
C TYR A 370 0.25 -31.41 -1.70
N TYR A 371 -0.66 -31.53 -0.76
CA TYR A 371 -0.70 -30.74 0.47
C TYR A 371 0.62 -30.78 1.26
N ASP A 372 1.14 -31.99 1.52
CA ASP A 372 2.40 -32.15 2.26
C ASP A 372 3.62 -31.68 1.46
N ALA A 373 3.63 -31.98 0.15
CA ALA A 373 4.75 -31.70 -0.73
C ALA A 373 4.92 -30.20 -1.02
N TYR A 374 3.83 -29.43 -1.06
CA TYR A 374 3.84 -28.02 -1.39
C TYR A 374 3.43 -27.13 -0.23
N TYR A 375 2.20 -27.25 0.29
CA TYR A 375 1.68 -26.31 1.28
C TYR A 375 2.40 -26.44 2.63
N LEU A 376 2.51 -27.64 3.20
CA LEU A 376 3.25 -27.83 4.46
C LEU A 376 4.73 -27.50 4.31
N LYS A 377 5.34 -27.81 3.16
CA LYS A 377 6.72 -27.43 2.89
C LYS A 377 6.89 -25.90 2.85
N ALA A 378 5.96 -25.18 2.24
CA ALA A 378 5.96 -23.72 2.22
C ALA A 378 5.80 -23.11 3.62
N LEU A 379 4.92 -23.67 4.47
CA LEU A 379 4.77 -23.24 5.87
C LEU A 379 6.04 -23.48 6.69
N ARG A 380 6.72 -24.62 6.49
CA ARG A 380 8.04 -24.89 7.13
C ARG A 380 9.10 -23.89 6.66
N THR A 381 9.09 -23.57 5.36
CA THR A 381 10.01 -22.57 4.79
C THR A 381 9.72 -21.17 5.36
N LYS A 382 8.44 -20.78 5.51
CA LYS A 382 8.03 -19.55 6.20
C LYS A 382 8.63 -19.46 7.61
N ALA A 383 8.53 -20.55 8.39
CA ALA A 383 9.08 -20.61 9.74
C ALA A 383 10.62 -20.50 9.77
N LEU A 384 11.31 -21.07 8.77
CA LEU A 384 12.77 -20.97 8.65
C LEU A 384 13.20 -19.54 8.24
N ILE A 385 12.49 -18.90 7.31
CA ILE A 385 12.74 -17.49 6.94
C ILE A 385 12.60 -16.58 8.17
N LYS A 386 11.54 -16.77 8.96
CA LYS A 386 11.38 -16.02 10.22
C LYS A 386 12.59 -16.19 11.14
N LYS A 387 13.08 -17.42 11.32
CA LYS A 387 14.27 -17.68 12.16
C LYS A 387 15.53 -16.98 11.67
N GLU A 388 15.72 -16.81 10.36
CA GLU A 388 16.87 -16.07 9.84
C GLU A 388 16.76 -14.56 10.18
N PHE A 389 15.55 -13.99 10.10
CA PHE A 389 15.32 -12.63 10.59
C PHE A 389 15.51 -12.52 12.11
N ASP A 390 14.99 -13.47 12.90
CA ASP A 390 15.15 -13.48 14.35
C ASP A 390 16.66 -13.46 14.74
N LYS A 391 17.49 -14.26 14.07
CA LYS A 391 18.96 -14.24 14.26
C LYS A 391 19.60 -12.91 13.86
N ALA A 392 19.14 -12.30 12.74
CA ALA A 392 19.66 -11.01 12.31
C ALA A 392 19.36 -9.92 13.35
N PHE A 393 18.16 -9.94 13.93
CA PHE A 393 17.74 -8.99 14.97
C PHE A 393 18.38 -9.23 16.36
N GLU A 394 19.16 -10.29 16.54
CA GLU A 394 20.07 -10.39 17.71
C GLU A 394 21.25 -9.40 17.62
N TYR A 395 21.56 -8.93 16.41
CA TYR A 395 22.74 -8.08 16.13
C TYR A 395 22.37 -6.70 15.60
N TYR A 396 21.27 -6.58 14.86
CA TYR A 396 20.84 -5.36 14.19
C TYR A 396 19.47 -4.90 14.72
N ASP A 397 19.28 -3.58 14.80
CA ASP A 397 17.98 -2.98 15.12
C ASP A 397 17.13 -2.84 13.87
N ILE A 398 17.77 -2.63 12.71
CA ILE A 398 17.12 -2.42 11.41
C ILE A 398 17.85 -3.23 10.34
N ILE A 399 17.07 -3.82 9.43
CA ILE A 399 17.58 -4.35 8.17
C ILE A 399 17.19 -3.37 7.07
N LEU A 400 18.17 -2.92 6.28
CA LEU A 400 17.99 -1.94 5.22
C LEU A 400 18.23 -2.58 3.85
N GLY A 401 17.37 -2.27 2.88
CA GLY A 401 17.51 -2.74 1.51
C GLY A 401 16.66 -1.92 0.53
N PRO A 402 16.64 -2.29 -0.75
CA PRO A 402 15.72 -1.71 -1.72
C PRO A 402 14.29 -2.16 -1.48
N ALA A 403 13.30 -1.31 -1.81
CA ALA A 403 11.90 -1.70 -1.79
C ALA A 403 11.48 -2.50 -3.04
N ALA A 404 12.17 -2.29 -4.16
CA ALA A 404 11.96 -2.99 -5.43
C ALA A 404 13.28 -3.12 -6.20
N PRO A 405 13.41 -4.09 -7.12
CA PRO A 405 14.67 -4.29 -7.86
C PRO A 405 14.93 -3.22 -8.92
N THR A 406 13.90 -2.52 -9.38
CA THR A 406 13.96 -1.46 -10.40
C THR A 406 13.08 -0.29 -9.99
N THR A 407 13.12 0.82 -10.72
CA THR A 407 12.06 1.83 -10.71
C THR A 407 10.80 1.30 -11.43
N ALA A 408 9.72 2.06 -11.42
CA ALA A 408 8.43 1.66 -11.98
C ALA A 408 8.56 1.20 -13.46
N PRO A 409 8.14 -0.01 -13.82
CA PRO A 409 8.11 -0.46 -15.20
C PRO A 409 7.02 0.23 -16.02
N GLU A 410 7.18 0.23 -17.35
CA GLU A 410 6.14 0.72 -18.24
C GLU A 410 4.88 -0.14 -18.18
N LEU A 411 3.71 0.49 -18.39
CA LEU A 411 2.42 -0.19 -18.51
C LEU A 411 2.44 -1.29 -19.58
N GLY A 412 1.83 -2.44 -19.27
CA GLY A 412 1.72 -3.60 -20.15
C GLY A 412 2.94 -4.54 -20.14
N LYS A 413 4.11 -4.10 -19.69
CA LYS A 413 5.32 -4.95 -19.71
C LYS A 413 5.29 -6.06 -18.67
N SER A 414 4.67 -5.85 -17.53
CA SER A 414 4.60 -6.84 -16.44
C SER A 414 3.50 -7.89 -16.68
N LEU A 415 2.41 -7.53 -17.35
CA LEU A 415 1.30 -8.45 -17.62
C LEU A 415 1.67 -9.55 -18.62
N SER A 416 2.63 -9.29 -19.52
CA SER A 416 3.08 -10.26 -20.54
C SER A 416 3.89 -11.41 -19.94
N ASP A 417 4.46 -11.23 -18.74
CA ASP A 417 5.30 -12.23 -18.07
C ASP A 417 5.02 -12.21 -16.54
N PRO A 418 4.11 -13.08 -16.06
CA PRO A 418 3.80 -13.13 -14.62
C PRO A 418 5.01 -13.38 -13.72
N LEU A 419 6.04 -14.07 -14.23
CA LEU A 419 7.25 -14.33 -13.44
C LEU A 419 8.05 -13.05 -13.17
N LYS A 420 8.08 -12.11 -14.13
CA LYS A 420 8.70 -10.78 -13.90
C LYS A 420 7.96 -9.98 -12.84
N MET A 421 6.62 -10.04 -12.85
CA MET A 421 5.80 -9.39 -11.82
C MET A 421 6.15 -9.99 -10.44
N TYR A 422 6.25 -11.32 -10.32
CA TYR A 422 6.57 -12.00 -9.07
C TYR A 422 7.99 -11.69 -8.56
N LEU A 423 8.96 -11.54 -9.46
CA LEU A 423 10.33 -11.15 -9.10
C LEU A 423 10.42 -9.70 -8.60
N GLY A 424 9.48 -8.84 -8.98
CA GLY A 424 9.39 -7.47 -8.48
C GLY A 424 9.21 -7.37 -6.96
N ASP A 425 8.66 -8.40 -6.33
CA ASP A 425 8.34 -8.44 -4.90
C ASP A 425 9.44 -9.12 -4.04
N ILE A 426 10.59 -9.46 -4.63
CA ILE A 426 11.64 -10.29 -3.99
C ILE A 426 12.13 -9.73 -2.66
N TYR A 427 12.17 -8.40 -2.48
CA TYR A 427 12.68 -7.74 -1.28
C TYR A 427 11.60 -7.51 -0.21
N THR A 428 10.32 -7.61 -0.57
CA THR A 428 9.21 -7.29 0.32
C THR A 428 8.51 -8.52 0.90
N ILE A 429 8.42 -9.60 0.14
CA ILE A 429 7.68 -10.83 0.48
C ILE A 429 8.18 -11.47 1.79
N SER A 430 9.51 -11.53 2.00
CA SER A 430 10.10 -12.16 3.18
C SER A 430 9.65 -11.50 4.49
N VAL A 431 9.40 -10.20 4.46
CA VAL A 431 8.91 -9.40 5.60
C VAL A 431 7.51 -9.83 6.03
N ASN A 432 6.60 -10.09 5.06
CA ASN A 432 5.26 -10.61 5.34
C ASN A 432 5.31 -12.05 5.85
N LEU A 433 6.15 -12.90 5.24
CA LEU A 433 6.34 -14.29 5.70
C LEU A 433 6.83 -14.33 7.16
N ALA A 434 7.69 -13.39 7.54
CA ALA A 434 8.20 -13.28 8.92
C ALA A 434 7.24 -12.53 9.88
N GLY A 435 6.19 -11.88 9.37
CA GLY A 435 5.24 -11.10 10.16
C GLY A 435 5.76 -9.75 10.67
N LEU A 436 6.88 -9.27 10.13
CA LEU A 436 7.66 -8.12 10.58
C LEU A 436 7.11 -6.79 10.05
N PRO A 437 7.37 -5.66 10.71
CA PRO A 437 7.09 -4.33 10.17
C PRO A 437 8.10 -3.97 9.09
N GLY A 438 7.66 -3.16 8.12
CA GLY A 438 8.53 -2.62 7.09
C GLY A 438 8.04 -1.26 6.61
N MET A 439 8.97 -0.34 6.40
CA MET A 439 8.69 1.02 5.97
C MET A 439 9.47 1.34 4.70
N THR A 440 8.82 1.96 3.74
CA THR A 440 9.47 2.50 2.53
C THR A 440 9.56 4.01 2.63
N VAL A 441 10.74 4.54 2.32
CA VAL A 441 11.04 5.98 2.27
C VAL A 441 11.69 6.31 0.92
N PRO A 442 11.25 7.37 0.22
CA PRO A 442 11.89 7.82 -1.01
C PRO A 442 13.35 8.25 -0.78
N VAL A 443 14.27 7.85 -1.68
CA VAL A 443 15.70 8.14 -1.55
C VAL A 443 16.33 8.73 -2.81
N GLY A 444 15.50 9.24 -3.71
CA GLY A 444 15.90 9.89 -4.96
C GLY A 444 15.15 9.34 -6.16
N LYS A 445 15.71 9.61 -7.34
CA LYS A 445 15.15 9.22 -8.64
C LYS A 445 16.21 8.60 -9.54
N ASP A 446 15.76 7.81 -10.51
CA ASP A 446 16.59 7.35 -11.60
C ASP A 446 16.82 8.45 -12.65
N LYS A 447 17.60 8.17 -13.67
CA LYS A 447 17.89 9.10 -14.78
C LYS A 447 16.66 9.51 -15.60
N ASN A 448 15.53 8.76 -15.47
CA ASN A 448 14.28 9.06 -16.14
C ASN A 448 13.30 9.85 -15.25
N GLY A 449 13.73 10.22 -14.03
CA GLY A 449 12.92 10.95 -13.06
C GLY A 449 11.95 10.06 -12.27
N LEU A 450 12.03 8.74 -12.37
CA LEU A 450 11.19 7.81 -11.62
C LEU A 450 11.73 7.61 -10.19
N PRO A 451 10.86 7.64 -9.16
CA PRO A 451 11.28 7.53 -7.78
C PRO A 451 11.93 6.19 -7.44
N ILE A 452 12.83 6.24 -6.46
CA ILE A 452 13.50 5.10 -5.84
C ILE A 452 13.21 5.14 -4.34
N GLY A 453 12.81 3.99 -3.75
CA GLY A 453 12.59 3.85 -2.32
C GLY A 453 13.58 2.87 -1.68
N MET A 454 14.09 3.23 -0.49
CA MET A 454 14.69 2.26 0.42
C MET A 454 13.60 1.61 1.27
N GLN A 455 13.85 0.37 1.71
CA GLN A 455 13.03 -0.32 2.68
C GLN A 455 13.81 -0.47 3.98
N LEU A 456 13.19 -0.09 5.10
CA LEU A 456 13.62 -0.36 6.46
C LEU A 456 12.75 -1.48 7.02
N ILE A 457 13.35 -2.52 7.60
CA ILE A 457 12.66 -3.67 8.20
C ILE A 457 13.07 -3.71 9.67
N GLY A 458 12.10 -3.74 10.58
CA GLY A 458 12.31 -3.84 12.02
C GLY A 458 11.97 -5.21 12.57
N ASN A 459 12.40 -5.47 13.80
CA ASN A 459 11.90 -6.60 14.56
C ASN A 459 10.40 -6.44 14.84
N ALA A 460 9.72 -7.52 15.21
CA ALA A 460 8.30 -7.47 15.52
C ALA A 460 8.01 -6.42 16.60
N PHE A 461 7.05 -5.55 16.34
CA PHE A 461 6.60 -4.44 17.20
C PHE A 461 7.59 -3.28 17.38
N GLU A 462 8.64 -3.22 16.55
CA GLU A 462 9.64 -2.16 16.53
C GLU A 462 9.36 -1.09 15.46
N GLU A 463 8.09 -0.77 15.21
CA GLU A 463 7.70 0.30 14.29
C GLU A 463 8.32 1.64 14.67
N LYS A 464 8.45 1.94 15.97
CA LYS A 464 9.07 3.17 16.50
C LYS A 464 10.53 3.30 16.08
N THR A 465 11.27 2.19 16.09
CA THR A 465 12.67 2.15 15.62
C THR A 465 12.78 2.48 14.15
N LEU A 466 11.85 1.97 13.32
CA LEU A 466 11.78 2.30 11.88
C LEU A 466 11.46 3.78 11.65
N ILE A 467 10.45 4.31 12.36
CA ILE A 467 10.02 5.71 12.26
C ILE A 467 11.17 6.64 12.65
N ARG A 468 11.88 6.36 13.73
CA ARG A 468 13.05 7.14 14.19
C ARG A 468 14.14 7.20 13.12
N ALA A 469 14.51 6.07 12.52
CA ALA A 469 15.53 6.02 11.47
C ALA A 469 15.08 6.75 10.19
N ALA A 470 13.83 6.50 9.76
CA ALA A 470 13.23 7.15 8.60
C ALA A 470 13.14 8.66 8.77
N TYR A 471 12.70 9.12 9.94
CA TYR A 471 12.61 10.54 10.27
C TYR A 471 13.99 11.20 10.33
N THR A 472 15.00 10.53 10.90
CA THR A 472 16.38 11.02 10.88
C THR A 472 16.90 11.19 9.45
N TYR A 473 16.62 10.22 8.56
CA TYR A 473 16.98 10.30 7.16
C TYR A 473 16.29 11.50 6.48
N GLU A 474 14.98 11.66 6.69
CA GLU A 474 14.19 12.75 6.11
C GLU A 474 14.65 14.13 6.59
N CYS A 475 14.98 14.28 7.89
CA CYS A 475 15.54 15.52 8.44
C CYS A 475 16.91 15.86 7.84
N ALA A 476 17.76 14.86 7.59
CA ALA A 476 19.11 15.04 7.05
C ALA A 476 19.10 15.41 5.55
N THR A 477 18.13 14.93 4.79
CA THR A 477 18.07 15.08 3.32
C THR A 477 17.00 16.05 2.84
N GLY A 478 16.10 16.46 3.72
CA GLY A 478 14.86 17.16 3.38
C GLY A 478 13.79 16.20 2.87
N LYS A 479 12.58 16.71 2.74
CA LYS A 479 11.45 15.94 2.23
C LYS A 479 11.68 15.56 0.77
N GLN A 480 11.52 14.26 0.45
CA GLN A 480 11.83 13.69 -0.87
C GLN A 480 10.61 13.59 -1.81
N TYR A 481 9.42 13.95 -1.35
CA TYR A 481 8.24 13.98 -2.23
C TYR A 481 8.27 15.19 -3.16
N GLU A 482 7.72 15.02 -4.36
CA GLU A 482 7.63 16.10 -5.34
C GLU A 482 6.55 17.11 -4.99
N THR A 483 6.74 18.32 -5.46
CA THR A 483 5.73 19.37 -5.39
C THR A 483 4.62 19.12 -6.42
N MET A 484 3.44 19.66 -6.16
CA MET A 484 2.29 19.55 -7.06
C MET A 484 2.55 20.11 -8.47
N ALA A 485 3.49 21.08 -8.60
CA ALA A 485 3.86 21.67 -9.88
C ALA A 485 4.54 20.65 -10.82
N ASP A 486 5.44 19.83 -10.29
CA ASP A 486 6.17 18.82 -11.08
C ASP A 486 5.22 17.72 -11.59
N ILE A 487 4.29 17.28 -10.74
CA ILE A 487 3.28 16.26 -11.12
C ILE A 487 2.33 16.82 -12.18
N ARG A 488 1.91 18.09 -12.09
CA ARG A 488 1.08 18.75 -13.11
C ARG A 488 1.76 18.78 -14.47
N LYS A 489 3.08 19.04 -14.50
CA LYS A 489 3.85 19.04 -15.73
C LYS A 489 3.88 17.65 -16.36
N ALA A 490 4.15 16.60 -15.61
CA ALA A 490 4.16 15.22 -16.10
C ALA A 490 2.79 14.80 -16.68
N ALA A 491 1.69 15.18 -16.04
CA ALA A 491 0.33 14.94 -16.54
C ALA A 491 0.03 15.71 -17.82
N ALA A 492 0.45 16.97 -17.93
CA ALA A 492 0.26 17.81 -19.10
C ALA A 492 1.06 17.30 -20.32
N ASP A 493 2.30 16.89 -20.13
CA ASP A 493 3.16 16.32 -21.18
C ASP A 493 2.54 15.04 -21.78
N THR A 494 1.94 14.19 -20.94
CA THR A 494 1.27 12.95 -21.40
C THR A 494 -0.07 13.23 -22.10
N ALA A 495 -0.80 14.26 -21.72
CA ALA A 495 -2.02 14.68 -22.43
C ALA A 495 -1.67 15.21 -23.84
N ALA A 496 -0.60 15.99 -23.95
CA ALA A 496 -0.10 16.52 -25.24
C ALA A 496 0.37 15.40 -26.18
N GLU A 497 1.01 14.34 -25.67
CA GLU A 497 1.41 13.17 -26.49
C GLU A 497 0.22 12.39 -27.07
N LYS A 498 -0.93 12.37 -26.38
CA LYS A 498 -2.16 11.72 -26.86
C LYS A 498 -2.91 12.53 -27.93
N GLU A 499 -2.72 13.84 -27.98
CA GLU A 499 -3.34 14.72 -29.00
C GLU A 499 -2.57 14.72 -30.33
N VAL A 500 -1.38 14.13 -30.44
CA VAL A 500 -0.68 13.96 -31.71
C VAL A 500 -1.43 12.90 -32.53
N PRO A 501 -2.09 13.26 -33.67
CA PRO A 501 -2.83 12.30 -34.47
C PRO A 501 -1.85 11.26 -35.02
N GLY A 502 -2.03 10.00 -34.62
CA GLY A 502 -1.29 8.89 -35.18
C GLY A 502 -1.42 8.92 -36.68
N HIS A 503 -0.31 8.97 -37.38
CA HIS A 503 -0.24 8.81 -38.82
C HIS A 503 -0.98 7.52 -39.22
N GLY A 504 -2.02 7.69 -40.03
CA GLY A 504 -2.85 6.62 -40.51
C GLY A 504 -2.02 5.47 -41.05
N LYS A 505 -2.25 4.28 -40.54
CA LYS A 505 -1.95 3.06 -41.27
C LYS A 505 -3.06 2.87 -42.31
N THR A 506 -2.79 3.30 -43.52
CA THR A 506 -3.47 2.81 -44.72
C THR A 506 -3.01 1.39 -44.99
N VAL A 507 -4.01 0.52 -45.19
CA VAL A 507 -4.04 -0.83 -45.75
C VAL A 507 -3.52 -1.93 -44.85
#